data_d51de2bd257f6a27b869ac37c7e04802
#
_entry.id   d51de2bd257f6a27b869ac37c7e04802
#
_cell.length_a   1.000
_cell.length_b   1.000
_cell.length_c   1.000
_cell.angle_alpha   90.00
_cell.angle_beta   90.00
_cell.angle_gamma   90.00
#
_symmetry.space_group_name_H-M   'P 1'
#
loop_
_entity.id
_entity.type
_entity.pdbx_description
1 polymer ?
#
loop_
_entity_poly.entity_id
_entity_poly.type
_entity_poly.pdbx_seq_one_letter_code
_entity_poly.pdbx_strand_id
1 'polypeptide(L)' 'MHRKNSKVEPLAVSLKTLAEQLDANRSSVRRWLKEANIQPIAIGLGRKGAIRYGWPDVREWLESRQYVE' A
#
# COMPACT_ATOMS: atom_id res chain seq x y z
N MET A 1 24.90 10.34 1.95
CA MET A 1 24.42 10.02 2.21
C MET A 1 23.59 9.51 2.32
N HIS A 2 23.67 9.63 2.31
CA HIS A 2 22.97 9.22 2.46
C HIS A 2 22.14 8.83 2.63
N ARG A 3 21.91 8.77 2.60
CA ARG A 3 21.16 8.30 2.76
C ARG A 3 20.46 7.76 3.44
N LYS A 4 20.56 7.65 3.95
CA LYS A 4 19.78 7.24 4.70
C LYS A 4 18.38 6.96 4.53
N ASN A 5 17.88 7.09 3.78
CA ASN A 5 16.50 7.01 3.43
C ASN A 5 15.93 5.63 3.40
N SER A 6 16.75 4.65 3.50
CA SER A 6 16.28 3.28 3.49
C SER A 6 15.37 2.98 4.67
N LYS A 7 15.40 3.85 5.68
CA LYS A 7 14.57 3.64 6.85
C LYS A 7 13.33 4.51 6.87
N VAL A 8 13.16 5.31 5.85
CA VAL A 8 12.01 6.19 5.77
C VAL A 8 10.88 5.46 5.06
N GLU A 9 9.77 5.34 5.72
CA GLU A 9 8.61 4.70 5.12
C GLU A 9 7.75 5.73 4.43
N PRO A 10 7.12 5.38 3.32
CA PRO A 10 6.23 6.31 2.66
C PRO A 10 4.99 6.55 3.49
N LEU A 11 4.36 7.69 3.28
CA LEU A 11 3.08 7.95 3.91
C LEU A 11 1.98 7.15 3.25
N ALA A 12 2.12 6.91 1.96
CA ALA A 12 1.11 6.20 1.19
C ALA A 12 1.77 5.54 -0.01
N VAL A 13 1.14 4.49 -0.51
CA VAL A 13 1.67 3.74 -1.64
C VAL A 13 0.58 3.55 -2.68
N SER A 14 0.99 3.45 -3.93
CA SER A 14 0.05 3.17 -5.01
C SER A 14 -0.23 1.67 -5.06
N LEU A 15 -1.38 1.34 -5.65
CA LEU A 15 -1.72 -0.06 -5.83
C LEU A 15 -0.69 -0.76 -6.72
N LYS A 16 -0.20 -0.05 -7.73
CA LYS A 16 0.80 -0.63 -8.63
C LYS A 16 2.07 -0.99 -7.87
N THR A 17 2.57 -0.06 -7.06
CA THR A 17 3.79 -0.30 -6.29
C THR A 17 3.59 -1.44 -5.30
N LEU A 18 2.44 -1.44 -4.64
CA LEU A 18 2.16 -2.46 -3.65
C LEU A 18 2.08 -3.84 -4.30
N ALA A 19 1.42 -3.92 -5.45
CA ALA A 19 1.32 -5.18 -6.16
C ALA A 19 2.68 -5.69 -6.60
N GLU A 20 3.55 -4.79 -7.05
CA GLU A 20 4.90 -5.16 -7.45
C GLU A 20 5.69 -5.69 -6.26
N GLN A 21 5.58 -5.04 -5.14
CA GLN A 21 6.32 -5.46 -3.96
C GLN A 21 5.80 -6.76 -3.38
N LEU A 22 4.53 -7.04 -3.55
CA LEU A 22 3.95 -8.29 -3.09
C LEU A 22 4.02 -9.39 -4.13
N ASP A 23 4.54 -9.09 -5.30
CA ASP A 23 4.64 -10.04 -6.41
C ASP A 23 3.26 -10.63 -6.71
N ALA A 24 2.27 -9.75 -6.79
CA ALA A 24 0.90 -10.16 -7.02
C ALA A 24 0.27 -9.24 -8.04
N ASN A 25 -0.88 -9.63 -8.59
CA ASN A 25 -1.51 -8.76 -9.52
C ASN A 25 -2.41 -7.76 -8.82
N ARG A 26 -2.62 -6.62 -9.49
CA ARG A 26 -3.31 -5.50 -8.85
C ARG A 26 -4.74 -5.86 -8.45
N SER A 27 -5.41 -6.66 -9.24
CA SER A 27 -6.78 -7.05 -8.91
C SER A 27 -6.84 -7.83 -7.60
N SER A 28 -5.90 -8.73 -7.41
CA SER A 28 -5.86 -9.51 -6.19
C SER A 28 -5.57 -8.64 -4.98
N VAL A 29 -4.57 -7.77 -5.10
CA VAL A 29 -4.19 -6.90 -4.00
C VAL A 29 -5.35 -5.99 -3.64
N ARG A 30 -6.01 -5.43 -4.65
CA ARG A 30 -7.13 -4.54 -4.41
C ARG A 30 -8.24 -5.25 -3.64
N ARG A 31 -8.53 -6.48 -4.02
CA ARG A 31 -9.55 -7.26 -3.32
C ARG A 31 -9.14 -7.55 -1.88
N TRP A 32 -7.87 -7.90 -1.67
CA TRP A 32 -7.38 -8.19 -0.32
C TRP A 32 -7.48 -6.97 0.57
N LEU A 33 -7.13 -5.79 0.04
CA LEU A 33 -7.21 -4.57 0.82
C LEU A 33 -8.66 -4.24 1.16
N LYS A 34 -9.56 -4.46 0.21
CA LYS A 34 -10.95 -4.21 0.44
C LYS A 34 -11.50 -5.14 1.53
N GLU A 35 -11.10 -6.39 1.48
CA GLU A 35 -11.53 -7.35 2.51
C GLU A 35 -10.97 -6.99 3.87
N ALA A 36 -9.81 -6.39 3.90
CA ALA A 36 -9.20 -5.92 5.14
C ALA A 36 -9.76 -4.58 5.59
N ASN A 37 -10.70 -4.03 4.84
CA ASN A 37 -11.36 -2.76 5.15
C ASN A 37 -10.39 -1.58 5.09
N ILE A 38 -9.42 -1.66 4.18
CA ILE A 38 -8.48 -0.59 3.96
C ILE A 38 -8.95 0.20 2.76
N GLN A 39 -9.34 1.44 2.98
CA GLN A 39 -9.91 2.27 1.94
C GLN A 39 -8.84 3.07 1.23
N PRO A 40 -8.99 3.27 -0.08
CA PRO A 40 -8.05 4.12 -0.79
C PRO A 40 -8.26 5.58 -0.44
N ILE A 41 -7.20 6.34 -0.57
CA ILE A 41 -7.21 7.78 -0.30
C ILE A 41 -7.01 8.49 -1.63
N ALA A 42 -7.90 9.41 -1.94
CA ALA A 42 -7.74 10.23 -3.13
C ALA A 42 -6.85 11.42 -2.79
N ILE A 43 -5.75 11.52 -3.50
CA ILE A 43 -4.78 12.59 -3.29
C ILE A 43 -4.79 13.47 -4.53
N GLY A 44 -4.87 14.75 -4.32
CA GLY A 44 -4.93 15.69 -5.42
C GLY A 44 -6.36 16.02 -5.79
N LEU A 45 -6.49 16.95 -6.70
CA LEU A 45 -7.79 17.46 -7.10
C LEU A 45 -8.10 17.10 -8.54
N GLY A 46 -9.36 17.00 -8.81
CA GLY A 46 -9.82 16.76 -10.16
C GLY A 46 -9.74 15.30 -10.54
N ARG A 47 -10.03 15.04 -11.80
CA ARG A 47 -10.11 13.67 -12.27
C ARG A 47 -8.75 13.00 -12.45
N LYS A 48 -7.69 13.77 -12.34
CA LYS A 48 -6.35 13.20 -12.41
C LYS A 48 -5.74 13.01 -11.05
N GLY A 49 -6.53 13.13 -10.02
CA GLY A 49 -6.03 12.90 -8.68
C GLY A 49 -5.53 11.49 -8.54
N ALA A 50 -4.45 11.34 -7.83
CA ALA A 50 -3.86 10.02 -7.60
C ALA A 50 -4.60 9.31 -6.47
N ILE A 51 -4.67 8.00 -6.57
CA ILE A 51 -5.27 7.18 -5.52
C ILE A 51 -4.15 6.39 -4.85
N ARG A 52 -4.10 6.46 -3.54
CA ARG A 52 -3.06 5.80 -2.76
C ARG A 52 -3.68 5.12 -1.56
N TYR A 53 -2.94 4.21 -0.96
CA TYR A 53 -3.35 3.55 0.26
C TYR A 53 -2.43 4.01 1.38
N GLY A 54 -2.97 4.31 2.54
CA GLY A 54 -2.17 4.75 3.68
C GLY A 54 -1.22 3.67 4.12
N TRP A 55 0.06 4.00 4.18
CA TRP A 55 1.07 3.00 4.47
C TRP A 55 0.94 2.40 5.88
N PRO A 56 0.63 3.18 6.92
CA PRO A 56 0.47 2.56 8.24
C PRO A 56 -0.58 1.46 8.26
N ASP A 57 -1.68 1.66 7.56
CA ASP A 57 -2.74 0.65 7.51
C ASP A 57 -2.29 -0.58 6.75
N VAL A 58 -1.60 -0.37 5.63
CA VAL A 58 -1.11 -1.48 4.82
C VAL A 58 -0.07 -2.27 5.60
N ARG A 59 0.81 -1.57 6.28
CA ARG A 59 1.86 -2.22 7.06
C ARG A 59 1.26 -3.07 8.18
N GLU A 60 0.28 -2.52 8.87
CA GLU A 60 -0.38 -3.26 9.93
C GLU A 60 -1.06 -4.51 9.38
N TRP A 61 -1.70 -4.36 8.23
CA TRP A 61 -2.36 -5.48 7.57
C TRP A 61 -1.35 -6.58 7.23
N LEU A 62 -0.21 -6.19 6.68
CA LEU A 62 0.82 -7.17 6.33
C LEU A 62 1.36 -7.87 7.56
N GLU A 63 1.55 -7.14 8.64
CA GLU A 63 2.05 -7.73 9.87
C GLU A 63 1.04 -8.70 10.46
N SER A 64 -0.25 -8.42 10.32
CA SER A 64 -1.28 -9.29 10.84
C SER A 64 -1.46 -10.54 10.00
N ARG A 65 -0.90 -10.54 8.78
CA ARG A 65 -1.01 -11.69 7.88
C ARG A 65 0.24 -12.54 7.87
N GLN A 66 1.04 -12.42 8.89
CA GLN A 66 2.27 -13.18 8.94
C GLN A 66 1.99 -14.67 8.84
N TYR A 67 2.72 -15.33 7.95
CA TYR A 67 2.55 -16.74 7.74
C TYR A 67 3.29 -17.50 8.84
N VAL A 68 2.59 -18.43 9.46
CA VAL A 68 3.17 -19.23 10.53
C VAL A 68 3.00 -20.71 10.16
N GLU A 69 4.08 -21.41 10.16
CA GLU A 69 4.04 -22.83 9.89
C GLU A 69 3.94 -23.66 11.15
#